data_fd477e7ec36f599ce8cfeb3b8a84e621
#
_entry.id   fd477e7ec36f599ce8cfeb3b8a84e621
#
_cell.length_a   1.000
_cell.length_b   1.000
_cell.length_c   1.000
_cell.angle_alpha   90.00
_cell.angle_beta   90.00
_cell.angle_gamma   90.00
#
_symmetry.space_group_name_H-M   'P 1'
#
loop_
_entity.id
_entity.type
_entity.pdbx_description
1 polymer ?
#
loop_
_entity_poly.entity_id
_entity_poly.type
_entity_poly.pdbx_seq_one_letter_code
_entity_poly.pdbx_strand_id
1 'polypeptide(L)'
;MARQGTLLLIIDPQNDFCDLPEGFRPPDPLAGDGARLAPALPVPGAHADLTRLAGLVRAGGTGLAEIWVTLDSHHRLDIAHPGFWRGRDGAPPVAFTEITARSVRDGEWAPVWADGHARAVAYLEALETAGRYRHRIWPVHCEIGTWGHTVHPELNAALQAWSLRELRNLHWVCKGGHPWTEHFSAVRAEVPDPGDPATQTHVALLRALGEADRVLIAGEAGSHCVRASTEHLLEGLPATRRGRLELLVDCMSPVAGFEAEQDAFLAAMRGQGVRLLTAAEALQTLV
;
A
#
# COMPACT_ATOMS: atom_id res chain seq x y z
N MET A 1 -5.76 -10.48 26.67
CA MET A 1 -7.14 -10.92 26.34
C MET A 1 -7.24 -10.89 24.82
N ALA A 2 -7.75 -11.94 24.18
CA ALA A 2 -8.03 -11.91 22.73
C ALA A 2 -9.00 -10.75 22.45
N ARG A 3 -8.69 -9.95 21.44
CA ARG A 3 -9.53 -8.81 21.04
C ARG A 3 -10.72 -9.35 20.26
N GLN A 4 -11.85 -9.48 20.93
CA GLN A 4 -13.11 -9.85 20.29
C GLN A 4 -13.61 -8.69 19.44
N GLY A 5 -13.91 -8.93 18.16
CA GLY A 5 -14.51 -7.95 17.26
C GLY A 5 -13.88 -7.90 15.86
N THR A 6 -14.44 -7.01 15.04
CA THR A 6 -13.97 -6.78 13.66
C THR A 6 -12.85 -5.75 13.65
N LEU A 7 -11.72 -6.11 13.01
CA LEU A 7 -10.62 -5.21 12.72
C LEU A 7 -10.73 -4.77 11.25
N LEU A 8 -10.56 -3.49 10.97
CA LEU A 8 -10.45 -2.95 9.62
C LEU A 8 -8.99 -2.58 9.33
N LEU A 9 -8.41 -3.21 8.31
CA LEU A 9 -7.08 -2.88 7.76
C LEU A 9 -7.27 -2.10 6.46
N ILE A 10 -6.80 -0.87 6.45
CA ILE A 10 -6.86 0.03 5.29
C ILE A 10 -5.44 0.22 4.76
N ILE A 11 -5.20 -0.24 3.55
CA ILE A 11 -3.90 -0.21 2.90
C ILE A 11 -3.75 1.09 2.09
N ASP A 12 -2.76 1.89 2.41
CA ASP A 12 -2.25 3.04 1.66
C ASP A 12 -3.33 3.97 1.07
N PRO A 13 -4.29 4.47 1.87
CA PRO A 13 -5.40 5.28 1.37
C PRO A 13 -4.98 6.74 1.11
N GLN A 14 -3.88 6.93 0.37
CA GLN A 14 -3.16 8.21 0.24
C GLN A 14 -3.56 8.97 -1.01
N ASN A 15 -3.41 10.31 -0.95
CA ASN A 15 -3.82 11.18 -2.04
C ASN A 15 -3.10 10.86 -3.36
N ASP A 16 -1.82 10.48 -3.33
CA ASP A 16 -1.06 10.15 -4.54
C ASP A 16 -1.59 8.92 -5.28
N PHE A 17 -2.30 8.02 -4.58
CA PHE A 17 -2.94 6.86 -5.20
C PHE A 17 -4.37 7.11 -5.66
N CYS A 18 -4.94 8.30 -5.41
CA CYS A 18 -6.34 8.56 -5.74
C CYS A 18 -6.49 9.36 -7.03
N ASP A 19 -7.43 8.99 -7.89
CA ASP A 19 -7.89 9.77 -9.03
C ASP A 19 -8.79 10.94 -8.59
N LEU A 20 -8.22 11.81 -7.72
CA LEU A 20 -8.96 12.87 -7.04
C LEU A 20 -9.55 13.90 -8.01
N PRO A 21 -10.87 14.20 -7.92
CA PRO A 21 -11.46 15.35 -8.61
C PRO A 21 -10.78 16.66 -8.22
N GLU A 22 -10.83 17.65 -9.10
CA GLU A 22 -10.16 18.94 -8.89
C GLU A 22 -10.53 19.62 -7.57
N GLY A 23 -11.79 19.51 -7.14
CA GLY A 23 -12.27 20.09 -5.87
C GLY A 23 -11.61 19.53 -4.62
N PHE A 24 -10.99 18.35 -4.71
CA PHE A 24 -10.25 17.71 -3.61
C PHE A 24 -8.76 18.06 -3.59
N ARG A 25 -8.26 18.71 -4.65
CA ARG A 25 -6.86 19.05 -4.82
C ARG A 25 -6.60 20.49 -4.36
N PRO A 26 -5.73 20.73 -3.37
CA PRO A 26 -5.43 22.07 -2.90
C PRO A 26 -4.63 22.86 -3.95
N PRO A 27 -4.63 24.21 -3.88
CA PRO A 27 -3.72 25.01 -4.69
C PRO A 27 -2.27 24.57 -4.48
N ASP A 28 -1.48 24.55 -5.55
CA ASP A 28 -0.05 24.33 -5.44
C ASP A 28 0.62 25.65 -5.02
N PRO A 29 1.21 25.72 -3.81
CA PRO A 29 1.83 26.94 -3.33
C PRO A 29 3.09 27.34 -4.11
N LEU A 30 3.65 26.42 -4.90
CA LEU A 30 4.87 26.64 -5.71
C LEU A 30 4.55 26.98 -7.16
N ALA A 31 3.33 26.74 -7.63
CA ALA A 31 2.90 27.09 -8.98
C ALA A 31 2.32 28.51 -9.00
N GLY A 32 2.91 29.39 -9.82
CA GLY A 32 2.52 30.81 -9.91
C GLY A 32 1.21 31.10 -10.66
N ASP A 33 0.54 30.10 -11.22
CA ASP A 33 -0.59 30.22 -12.15
C ASP A 33 -1.93 29.73 -11.56
N GLY A 34 -1.98 29.43 -10.26
CA GLY A 34 -3.16 28.89 -9.59
C GLY A 34 -3.39 27.39 -9.87
N ALA A 35 -2.39 26.68 -10.37
CA ALA A 35 -2.43 25.22 -10.53
C ALA A 35 -2.71 24.54 -9.18
N ARG A 36 -3.25 23.33 -9.26
CA ARG A 36 -3.53 22.50 -8.08
C ARG A 36 -2.57 21.35 -8.00
N LEU A 37 -2.24 20.92 -6.79
CA LEU A 37 -1.51 19.69 -6.57
C LEU A 37 -2.24 18.53 -7.26
N ALA A 38 -1.50 17.62 -7.85
CA ALA A 38 -2.06 16.47 -8.55
C ALA A 38 -1.49 15.17 -7.94
N PRO A 39 -2.30 14.11 -7.83
CA PRO A 39 -1.82 12.79 -7.46
C PRO A 39 -0.70 12.34 -8.39
N ALA A 40 0.35 11.75 -7.84
CA ALA A 40 1.52 11.35 -8.61
C ALA A 40 1.37 9.98 -9.31
N LEU A 41 0.57 9.10 -8.73
CA LEU A 41 0.32 7.74 -9.24
C LEU A 41 -1.18 7.39 -9.10
N PRO A 42 -2.08 8.13 -9.78
CA PRO A 42 -3.52 7.94 -9.58
C PRO A 42 -3.97 6.57 -10.08
N VAL A 43 -4.67 5.86 -9.21
CA VAL A 43 -5.34 4.58 -9.48
C VAL A 43 -6.77 4.89 -9.90
N PRO A 44 -7.20 4.54 -11.12
CA PRO A 44 -8.56 4.82 -11.58
C PRO A 44 -9.62 4.12 -10.71
N GLY A 45 -10.54 4.88 -10.12
CA GLY A 45 -11.57 4.37 -9.21
C GLY A 45 -11.29 4.56 -7.72
N ALA A 46 -10.04 4.80 -7.34
CA ALA A 46 -9.61 4.89 -5.93
C ALA A 46 -10.36 5.98 -5.13
N HIS A 47 -10.67 7.12 -5.75
CA HIS A 47 -11.49 8.14 -5.07
C HIS A 47 -12.86 7.61 -4.66
N ALA A 48 -13.53 6.88 -5.54
CA ALA A 48 -14.84 6.28 -5.26
C ALA A 48 -14.73 5.16 -4.21
N ASP A 49 -13.68 4.35 -4.26
CA ASP A 49 -13.41 3.27 -3.31
C ASP A 49 -13.22 3.82 -1.89
N LEU A 50 -12.38 4.83 -1.74
CA LEU A 50 -12.11 5.44 -0.43
C LEU A 50 -13.30 6.28 0.09
N THR A 51 -14.10 6.87 -0.79
CA THR A 51 -15.37 7.51 -0.41
C THR A 51 -16.37 6.47 0.13
N ARG A 52 -16.46 5.30 -0.52
CA ARG A 52 -17.30 4.17 -0.07
C ARG A 52 -16.81 3.62 1.27
N LEU A 53 -15.50 3.45 1.41
CA LEU A 53 -14.87 3.04 2.65
C LEU A 53 -15.12 4.05 3.79
N ALA A 54 -15.07 5.34 3.51
CA ALA A 54 -15.44 6.38 4.48
C ALA A 54 -16.89 6.24 4.95
N GLY A 55 -17.80 5.87 4.04
CA GLY A 55 -19.19 5.54 4.37
C GLY A 55 -19.30 4.35 5.32
N LEU A 56 -18.55 3.28 5.07
CA LEU A 56 -18.48 2.10 5.95
C LEU A 56 -17.96 2.46 7.35
N VAL A 57 -16.89 3.26 7.44
CA VAL A 57 -16.32 3.69 8.74
C VAL A 57 -17.32 4.53 9.54
N ARG A 58 -18.04 5.44 8.86
CA ARG A 58 -19.08 6.27 9.53
C ARG A 58 -20.24 5.42 10.07
N ALA A 59 -20.69 4.45 9.28
CA ALA A 59 -21.85 3.63 9.61
C ALA A 59 -21.52 2.43 10.52
N GLY A 60 -20.32 1.86 10.42
CA GLY A 60 -19.89 0.66 11.16
C GLY A 60 -19.74 0.85 12.66
N GLY A 61 -19.52 2.06 13.12
CA GLY A 61 -19.58 2.44 14.53
C GLY A 61 -18.85 1.49 15.47
N THR A 62 -19.54 1.06 16.52
CA THR A 62 -19.04 0.12 17.53
C THR A 62 -18.75 -1.28 17.00
N GLY A 63 -19.27 -1.63 15.82
CA GLY A 63 -18.96 -2.90 15.13
C GLY A 63 -17.50 -3.02 14.70
N LEU A 64 -16.78 -1.89 14.56
CA LEU A 64 -15.35 -1.86 14.31
C LEU A 64 -14.59 -1.76 15.64
N ALA A 65 -13.92 -2.85 16.04
CA ALA A 65 -13.15 -2.89 17.27
C ALA A 65 -11.81 -2.15 17.16
N GLU A 66 -11.16 -2.19 16.01
CA GLU A 66 -9.90 -1.51 15.72
C GLU A 66 -9.83 -1.10 14.24
N ILE A 67 -9.13 -0.02 13.97
CA ILE A 67 -8.78 0.38 12.61
C ILE A 67 -7.26 0.57 12.52
N TRP A 68 -6.67 -0.14 11.57
CA TRP A 68 -5.26 -0.04 11.18
C TRP A 68 -5.18 0.59 9.81
N VAL A 69 -4.33 1.58 9.66
CA VAL A 69 -4.11 2.32 8.40
C VAL A 69 -2.63 2.25 8.06
N THR A 70 -2.31 1.76 6.86
CA THR A 70 -0.94 1.79 6.37
C THR A 70 -0.69 3.02 5.52
N LEU A 71 0.53 3.50 5.49
CA LEU A 71 0.98 4.58 4.65
C LEU A 71 2.26 4.16 3.94
N ASP A 72 2.23 4.16 2.64
CA ASP A 72 3.44 4.09 1.83
C ASP A 72 4.24 5.38 2.05
N SER A 73 5.52 5.27 2.37
CA SER A 73 6.29 6.37 2.97
C SER A 73 7.68 6.39 2.38
N HIS A 74 7.80 7.02 1.20
CA HIS A 74 9.04 7.06 0.44
C HIS A 74 9.91 8.27 0.76
N HIS A 75 11.21 8.11 0.59
CA HIS A 75 12.15 9.19 0.46
C HIS A 75 12.28 9.64 -0.99
N ARG A 76 12.80 10.86 -1.24
CA ARG A 76 13.08 11.35 -2.59
C ARG A 76 14.03 10.44 -3.35
N LEU A 77 15.07 9.95 -2.68
CA LEU A 77 16.02 8.98 -3.22
C LEU A 77 15.66 7.59 -2.71
N ASP A 78 14.83 6.91 -3.47
CA ASP A 78 14.28 5.60 -3.17
C ASP A 78 14.46 4.68 -4.38
N ILE A 79 14.75 3.41 -4.16
CA ILE A 79 14.98 2.42 -5.22
C ILE A 79 13.81 2.33 -6.21
N ALA A 80 12.60 2.61 -5.73
CA ALA A 80 11.39 2.66 -6.54
C ALA A 80 11.27 3.90 -7.45
N HIS A 81 12.11 4.93 -7.24
CA HIS A 81 11.97 6.24 -7.89
C HIS A 81 13.08 6.55 -8.88
N PRO A 82 12.82 7.39 -9.92
CA PRO A 82 13.82 7.73 -10.93
C PRO A 82 15.10 8.32 -10.35
N GLY A 83 15.00 9.11 -9.27
CA GLY A 83 16.14 9.81 -8.68
C GLY A 83 17.24 8.91 -8.11
N PHE A 84 16.92 7.65 -7.81
CA PHE A 84 17.87 6.66 -7.31
C PHE A 84 18.81 6.12 -8.41
N TRP A 85 18.38 6.19 -9.66
CA TRP A 85 19.03 5.52 -10.79
C TRP A 85 19.63 6.48 -11.83
N ARG A 86 20.65 6.03 -12.56
CA ARG A 86 21.23 6.69 -13.73
C ARG A 86 21.43 5.69 -14.86
N GLY A 87 21.03 6.09 -16.07
CA GLY A 87 21.35 5.40 -17.30
C GLY A 87 22.79 5.66 -17.78
N ARG A 88 23.19 5.01 -18.85
CA ARG A 88 24.53 5.22 -19.49
C ARG A 88 24.78 6.65 -19.91
N ASP A 89 23.75 7.39 -20.26
CA ASP A 89 23.77 8.80 -20.62
C ASP A 89 23.73 9.76 -19.41
N GLY A 90 23.67 9.20 -18.20
CA GLY A 90 23.54 9.95 -16.96
C GLY A 90 22.12 10.40 -16.63
N ALA A 91 21.13 10.15 -17.52
CA ALA A 91 19.74 10.50 -17.26
C ALA A 91 19.05 9.48 -16.30
N PRO A 92 18.07 9.92 -15.49
CA PRO A 92 17.27 8.99 -14.72
C PRO A 92 16.32 8.18 -15.64
N PRO A 93 15.89 6.97 -15.24
CA PRO A 93 14.87 6.22 -15.97
C PRO A 93 13.53 6.97 -15.97
N VAL A 94 12.74 6.75 -17.00
CA VAL A 94 11.34 7.21 -17.01
C VAL A 94 10.48 6.32 -16.12
N ALA A 95 9.36 6.84 -15.63
CA ALA A 95 8.41 6.05 -14.87
C ALA A 95 7.97 4.80 -15.67
N PHE A 96 7.73 3.71 -14.93
CA PHE A 96 7.36 2.38 -15.43
C PHE A 96 8.49 1.60 -16.14
N THR A 97 9.72 2.12 -16.18
CA THR A 97 10.89 1.34 -16.63
C THR A 97 11.12 0.14 -15.73
N GLU A 98 11.29 -1.05 -16.32
CA GLU A 98 11.75 -2.23 -15.57
C GLU A 98 13.29 -2.22 -15.48
N ILE A 99 13.81 -2.42 -14.28
CA ILE A 99 15.26 -2.55 -14.04
C ILE A 99 15.53 -3.96 -13.50
N THR A 100 16.42 -4.68 -14.16
CA THR A 100 16.79 -6.06 -13.80
C THR A 100 18.21 -6.12 -13.26
N ALA A 101 18.54 -7.17 -12.50
CA ALA A 101 19.90 -7.42 -12.06
C ALA A 101 20.88 -7.50 -13.25
N ARG A 102 20.42 -8.05 -14.38
CA ARG A 102 21.19 -8.10 -15.62
C ARG A 102 21.47 -6.71 -16.19
N SER A 103 20.45 -5.85 -16.33
CA SER A 103 20.62 -4.51 -16.89
C SER A 103 21.57 -3.63 -16.04
N VAL A 104 21.60 -3.86 -14.71
CA VAL A 104 22.58 -3.19 -13.82
C VAL A 104 23.99 -3.75 -14.04
N ARG A 105 24.18 -5.08 -14.15
CA ARG A 105 25.49 -5.67 -14.43
C ARG A 105 26.05 -5.26 -15.80
N ASP A 106 25.19 -5.15 -16.80
CA ASP A 106 25.55 -4.74 -18.16
C ASP A 106 25.82 -3.22 -18.25
N GLY A 107 25.67 -2.48 -17.14
CA GLY A 107 25.90 -1.04 -17.03
C GLY A 107 24.86 -0.20 -17.78
N GLU A 108 23.67 -0.73 -18.03
CA GLU A 108 22.53 0.02 -18.57
C GLU A 108 21.99 1.00 -17.54
N TRP A 109 21.85 0.51 -16.30
CA TRP A 109 21.42 1.28 -15.14
C TRP A 109 22.42 1.15 -13.99
N ALA A 110 22.54 2.20 -13.19
CA ALA A 110 23.33 2.18 -11.96
C ALA A 110 22.67 3.06 -10.89
N PRO A 111 22.80 2.71 -9.59
CA PRO A 111 22.40 3.63 -8.52
C PRO A 111 23.27 4.89 -8.55
N VAL A 112 22.75 6.00 -8.04
CA VAL A 112 23.47 7.30 -8.04
C VAL A 112 24.72 7.28 -7.15
N TRP A 113 24.82 6.36 -6.21
CA TRP A 113 26.00 6.17 -5.35
C TRP A 113 26.97 5.17 -5.97
N ALA A 114 28.21 5.56 -6.11
CA ALA A 114 29.24 4.74 -6.77
C ALA A 114 29.50 3.39 -6.06
N ASP A 115 29.32 3.33 -4.75
CA ASP A 115 29.46 2.13 -3.91
C ASP A 115 28.18 1.29 -3.81
N GLY A 116 27.08 1.78 -4.39
CA GLY A 116 25.76 1.13 -4.32
C GLY A 116 25.55 -0.04 -5.28
N HIS A 117 26.41 -0.22 -6.30
CA HIS A 117 26.19 -1.15 -7.39
C HIS A 117 25.97 -2.60 -6.91
N ALA A 118 26.85 -3.12 -6.07
CA ALA A 118 26.75 -4.49 -5.58
C ALA A 118 25.47 -4.73 -4.77
N ARG A 119 25.06 -3.74 -3.96
CA ARG A 119 23.82 -3.78 -3.17
C ARG A 119 22.58 -3.78 -4.06
N ALA A 120 22.53 -2.93 -5.09
CA ALA A 120 21.44 -2.88 -6.04
C ALA A 120 21.29 -4.20 -6.81
N VAL A 121 22.41 -4.80 -7.28
CA VAL A 121 22.39 -6.11 -7.94
C VAL A 121 21.86 -7.18 -7.00
N ALA A 122 22.34 -7.26 -5.76
CA ALA A 122 21.91 -8.26 -4.79
C ALA A 122 20.40 -8.15 -4.47
N TYR A 123 19.89 -6.91 -4.32
CA TYR A 123 18.46 -6.67 -4.15
C TYR A 123 17.65 -7.19 -5.35
N LEU A 124 18.04 -6.81 -6.57
CA LEU A 124 17.32 -7.20 -7.78
C LEU A 124 17.34 -8.73 -7.98
N GLU A 125 18.47 -9.40 -7.72
CA GLU A 125 18.56 -10.87 -7.77
C GLU A 125 17.63 -11.55 -6.75
N ALA A 126 17.57 -11.01 -5.53
CA ALA A 126 16.69 -11.55 -4.51
C ALA A 126 15.21 -11.36 -4.90
N LEU A 127 14.84 -10.19 -5.42
CA LEU A 127 13.49 -9.89 -5.89
C LEU A 127 13.10 -10.81 -7.07
N GLU A 128 13.98 -10.96 -8.06
CA GLU A 128 13.77 -11.83 -9.22
C GLU A 128 13.65 -13.31 -8.81
N THR A 129 14.45 -13.74 -7.83
CA THR A 129 14.39 -15.11 -7.28
C THR A 129 13.06 -15.37 -6.55
N ALA A 130 12.57 -14.39 -5.81
CA ALA A 130 11.27 -14.49 -5.16
C ALA A 130 10.10 -14.58 -6.14
N GLY A 131 10.25 -14.01 -7.35
CA GLY A 131 9.31 -14.16 -8.47
C GLY A 131 7.93 -13.53 -8.29
N ARG A 132 7.72 -12.73 -7.25
CA ARG A 132 6.42 -12.07 -6.96
C ARG A 132 6.23 -10.80 -7.77
N TYR A 133 7.28 -9.99 -7.83
CA TYR A 133 7.29 -8.71 -8.52
C TYR A 133 8.57 -8.56 -9.35
N ARG A 134 8.48 -7.76 -10.42
CA ARG A 134 9.63 -7.22 -11.12
C ARG A 134 9.89 -5.82 -10.59
N HIS A 135 11.15 -5.43 -10.48
CA HIS A 135 11.49 -4.08 -10.07
C HIS A 135 11.08 -3.08 -11.16
N ARG A 136 10.18 -2.18 -10.80
CA ARG A 136 9.63 -1.16 -11.69
C ARG A 136 9.83 0.22 -11.08
N ILE A 137 10.23 1.16 -11.91
CA ILE A 137 10.36 2.55 -11.49
C ILE A 137 8.98 3.21 -11.53
N TRP A 138 8.57 3.76 -10.40
CA TRP A 138 7.32 4.50 -10.27
C TRP A 138 7.54 6.01 -10.38
N PRO A 139 6.54 6.83 -10.73
CA PRO A 139 6.60 8.27 -10.47
C PRO A 139 6.95 8.50 -9.01
N VAL A 140 7.61 9.62 -8.69
CA VAL A 140 7.85 9.97 -7.29
C VAL A 140 6.50 10.18 -6.62
N HIS A 141 6.15 9.30 -5.68
CA HIS A 141 4.85 9.27 -5.02
C HIS A 141 5.01 9.05 -3.52
N CYS A 142 4.00 9.40 -2.76
CA CYS A 142 3.91 9.18 -1.31
C CYS A 142 5.18 9.61 -0.56
N GLU A 143 5.83 10.70 -1.03
CA GLU A 143 7.02 11.24 -0.40
C GLU A 143 6.66 11.84 0.96
N ILE A 144 7.36 11.40 2.00
CA ILE A 144 7.11 11.79 3.40
C ILE A 144 7.03 13.31 3.54
N GLY A 145 5.96 13.81 4.15
CA GLY A 145 5.74 15.22 4.40
C GLY A 145 5.03 15.98 3.28
N THR A 146 4.74 15.34 2.14
CA THR A 146 3.96 15.96 1.05
C THR A 146 2.45 15.76 1.21
N TRP A 147 1.66 16.54 0.46
CA TRP A 147 0.21 16.33 0.37
C TRP A 147 -0.13 14.95 -0.18
N GLY A 148 0.64 14.45 -1.14
CA GLY A 148 0.46 13.12 -1.71
C GLY A 148 0.54 12.00 -0.69
N HIS A 149 1.41 12.15 0.32
CA HIS A 149 1.58 11.21 1.42
C HIS A 149 0.39 11.19 2.40
N THR A 150 -0.45 12.22 2.44
CA THR A 150 -1.57 12.28 3.39
C THR A 150 -2.76 11.46 2.91
N VAL A 151 -3.60 11.03 3.89
CA VAL A 151 -4.80 10.22 3.64
C VAL A 151 -5.86 11.00 2.88
N HIS A 152 -6.61 10.32 2.00
CA HIS A 152 -7.78 10.81 1.30
C HIS A 152 -8.71 11.62 2.23
N PRO A 153 -9.12 12.84 1.88
CA PRO A 153 -9.74 13.77 2.81
C PRO A 153 -11.03 13.27 3.48
N GLU A 154 -11.95 12.68 2.69
CA GLU A 154 -13.22 12.18 3.26
C GLU A 154 -13.01 10.97 4.16
N LEU A 155 -12.08 10.07 3.79
CA LEU A 155 -11.74 8.93 4.63
C LEU A 155 -11.07 9.40 5.92
N ASN A 156 -10.12 10.33 5.84
CA ASN A 156 -9.48 10.89 7.04
C ASN A 156 -10.51 11.52 7.99
N ALA A 157 -11.45 12.29 7.46
CA ALA A 157 -12.54 12.87 8.27
C ALA A 157 -13.39 11.79 8.95
N ALA A 158 -13.71 10.68 8.26
CA ALA A 158 -14.45 9.56 8.82
C ALA A 158 -13.66 8.82 9.92
N LEU A 159 -12.35 8.62 9.71
CA LEU A 159 -11.43 7.99 10.67
C LEU A 159 -11.32 8.81 11.96
N GLN A 160 -11.15 10.13 11.84
CA GLN A 160 -11.08 11.03 13.00
C GLN A 160 -12.42 11.05 13.77
N ALA A 161 -13.54 11.10 13.06
CA ALA A 161 -14.86 11.05 13.67
C ALA A 161 -15.10 9.72 14.40
N TRP A 162 -14.68 8.59 13.82
CA TRP A 162 -14.73 7.27 14.46
C TRP A 162 -13.89 7.26 15.74
N SER A 163 -12.65 7.75 15.67
CA SER A 163 -11.73 7.78 16.82
C SER A 163 -12.31 8.56 18.01
N LEU A 164 -12.90 9.73 17.73
CA LEU A 164 -13.51 10.56 18.76
C LEU A 164 -14.78 9.94 19.33
N ARG A 165 -15.61 9.32 18.49
CA ARG A 165 -16.87 8.71 18.91
C ARG A 165 -16.66 7.45 19.75
N GLU A 166 -15.72 6.60 19.31
CA GLU A 166 -15.44 5.32 19.96
C GLU A 166 -14.40 5.45 21.09
N LEU A 167 -13.80 6.64 21.27
CA LEU A 167 -12.70 6.90 22.23
C LEU A 167 -11.54 5.93 22.06
N ARG A 168 -11.17 5.67 20.80
CA ARG A 168 -10.10 4.74 20.42
C ARG A 168 -9.14 5.40 19.43
N ASN A 169 -7.85 5.14 19.59
CA ASN A 169 -6.85 5.60 18.64
C ASN A 169 -6.82 4.70 17.40
N LEU A 170 -6.51 5.30 16.26
CA LEU A 170 -6.13 4.59 15.05
C LEU A 170 -4.71 4.03 15.19
N HIS A 171 -4.46 2.89 14.57
CA HIS A 171 -3.12 2.33 14.46
C HIS A 171 -2.53 2.71 13.11
N TRP A 172 -1.40 3.41 13.10
CA TRP A 172 -0.70 3.84 11.89
C TRP A 172 0.52 2.99 11.65
N VAL A 173 0.70 2.53 10.40
CA VAL A 173 1.86 1.75 9.97
C VAL A 173 2.48 2.43 8.77
N CYS A 174 3.60 3.12 8.96
CA CYS A 174 4.40 3.62 7.86
C CYS A 174 5.28 2.47 7.33
N LYS A 175 5.24 2.22 6.02
CA LYS A 175 6.07 1.24 5.32
C LYS A 175 6.83 1.93 4.19
N GLY A 176 7.88 1.33 3.65
CA GLY A 176 8.62 1.90 2.52
C GLY A 176 9.72 2.89 2.89
N GLY A 177 9.96 3.16 4.18
CA GLY A 177 10.97 4.13 4.61
C GLY A 177 12.42 3.71 4.41
N HIS A 178 12.70 2.46 4.00
CA HIS A 178 14.04 1.99 3.70
C HIS A 178 14.34 2.14 2.20
N PRO A 179 15.27 3.03 1.77
CA PRO A 179 15.41 3.45 0.38
C PRO A 179 16.03 2.41 -0.56
N TRP A 180 16.42 1.22 -0.08
CA TRP A 180 17.09 0.18 -0.85
C TRP A 180 16.24 -1.07 -1.09
N THR A 181 14.98 -1.06 -0.70
CA THR A 181 14.07 -2.18 -0.92
C THR A 181 12.64 -1.70 -1.10
N GLU A 182 11.94 -2.26 -2.05
CA GLU A 182 10.49 -2.06 -2.26
C GLU A 182 9.70 -2.67 -1.10
N HIS A 183 8.61 -2.04 -0.73
CA HIS A 183 7.81 -2.45 0.42
C HIS A 183 6.30 -2.34 0.10
N PHE A 184 5.82 -3.18 -0.84
CA PHE A 184 4.38 -3.21 -1.16
C PHE A 184 3.54 -3.66 0.03
N SER A 185 3.95 -4.72 0.70
CA SER A 185 3.20 -5.31 1.81
C SER A 185 3.31 -4.49 3.11
N ALA A 186 2.21 -4.34 3.83
CA ALA A 186 2.21 -3.82 5.21
C ALA A 186 2.90 -4.76 6.21
N VAL A 187 3.20 -6.01 5.82
CA VAL A 187 3.72 -7.04 6.72
C VAL A 187 5.25 -7.06 6.73
N ARG A 188 5.89 -6.91 5.58
CA ARG A 188 7.37 -6.87 5.43
C ARG A 188 7.77 -6.33 4.07
N ALA A 189 9.00 -5.85 3.92
CA ALA A 189 9.57 -5.48 2.63
C ALA A 189 9.66 -6.68 1.67
N GLU A 190 9.75 -6.43 0.36
CA GLU A 190 9.88 -7.48 -0.65
C GLU A 190 11.23 -8.21 -0.52
N VAL A 191 12.28 -7.49 -0.19
CA VAL A 191 13.60 -8.03 0.16
C VAL A 191 14.02 -7.41 1.50
N PRO A 192 13.73 -8.05 2.65
CA PRO A 192 14.06 -7.51 3.95
C PRO A 192 15.56 -7.31 4.15
N ASP A 193 15.98 -6.13 4.62
CA ASP A 193 17.36 -5.85 5.02
C ASP A 193 17.59 -6.33 6.45
N PRO A 194 18.52 -7.29 6.71
CA PRO A 194 18.79 -7.77 8.06
C PRO A 194 19.26 -6.68 9.04
N GLY A 195 19.80 -5.59 8.51
CA GLY A 195 20.28 -4.45 9.30
C GLY A 195 19.19 -3.46 9.71
N ASP A 196 17.99 -3.56 9.12
CA ASP A 196 16.87 -2.65 9.42
C ASP A 196 15.61 -3.42 9.86
N PRO A 197 15.24 -3.35 11.15
CA PRO A 197 14.04 -3.98 11.68
C PRO A 197 12.75 -3.50 11.02
N ALA A 198 12.71 -2.29 10.46
CA ALA A 198 11.52 -1.74 9.81
C ALA A 198 11.18 -2.48 8.49
N THR A 199 12.15 -3.17 7.89
CA THR A 199 11.95 -4.00 6.68
C THR A 199 11.49 -5.41 7.01
N GLN A 200 11.63 -5.84 8.25
CA GLN A 200 11.30 -7.18 8.73
C GLN A 200 9.79 -7.33 8.98
N THR A 201 9.39 -8.55 9.34
CA THR A 201 7.99 -8.86 9.63
C THR A 201 7.43 -7.96 10.74
N HIS A 202 6.35 -7.26 10.46
CA HIS A 202 5.63 -6.41 11.40
C HIS A 202 4.81 -7.26 12.39
N VAL A 203 5.49 -7.78 13.41
CA VAL A 203 4.92 -8.75 14.37
C VAL A 203 3.66 -8.22 15.07
N ALA A 204 3.62 -6.93 15.42
CA ALA A 204 2.47 -6.35 16.10
C ALA A 204 1.21 -6.34 15.21
N LEU A 205 1.35 -6.03 13.91
CA LEU A 205 0.26 -6.10 12.93
C LEU A 205 -0.24 -7.54 12.78
N LEU A 206 0.67 -8.49 12.50
CA LEU A 206 0.31 -9.91 12.35
C LEU A 206 -0.41 -10.44 13.59
N ARG A 207 0.06 -10.08 14.78
CA ARG A 207 -0.57 -10.48 16.03
C ARG A 207 -1.98 -9.91 16.16
N ALA A 208 -2.17 -8.62 15.92
CA ALA A 208 -3.48 -7.98 16.01
C ALA A 208 -4.49 -8.64 15.05
N LEU A 209 -4.08 -8.87 13.79
CA LEU A 209 -4.92 -9.52 12.77
C LEU A 209 -5.18 -11.00 13.11
N GLY A 210 -4.19 -11.71 13.66
CA GLY A 210 -4.33 -13.10 14.09
C GLY A 210 -5.23 -13.29 15.30
N GLU A 211 -5.36 -12.29 16.18
CA GLU A 211 -6.21 -12.32 17.37
C GLU A 211 -7.65 -11.88 17.08
N ALA A 212 -7.88 -11.09 16.01
CA ALA A 212 -9.21 -10.60 15.65
C ALA A 212 -10.18 -11.73 15.27
N ASP A 213 -11.46 -11.57 15.57
CA ASP A 213 -12.49 -12.53 15.15
C ASP A 213 -12.80 -12.42 13.67
N ARG A 214 -12.66 -11.22 13.10
CA ARG A 214 -12.89 -10.86 11.72
C ARG A 214 -11.94 -9.75 11.29
N VAL A 215 -11.43 -9.81 10.07
CA VAL A 215 -10.54 -8.79 9.49
C VAL A 215 -11.09 -8.36 8.14
N LEU A 216 -11.51 -7.09 8.04
CA LEU A 216 -11.84 -6.45 6.78
C LEU A 216 -10.58 -5.81 6.20
N ILE A 217 -10.31 -6.00 4.91
CA ILE A 217 -9.15 -5.45 4.20
C ILE A 217 -9.65 -4.64 3.01
N ALA A 218 -9.18 -3.41 2.89
CA ALA A 218 -9.51 -2.45 1.81
C ALA A 218 -8.32 -1.54 1.53
N GLY A 219 -8.41 -0.69 0.51
CA GLY A 219 -7.42 0.35 0.19
C GLY A 219 -6.73 0.14 -1.15
N GLU A 220 -5.60 0.80 -1.37
CA GLU A 220 -4.95 0.92 -2.68
C GLU A 220 -3.50 0.37 -2.70
N ALA A 221 -3.07 -0.17 -3.85
CA ALA A 221 -3.89 -0.62 -4.94
C ALA A 221 -4.11 -2.13 -4.83
N GLY A 222 -5.27 -2.60 -5.27
CA GLY A 222 -5.65 -4.02 -5.20
C GLY A 222 -4.68 -4.94 -5.92
N SER A 223 -4.05 -4.49 -6.99
CA SER A 223 -3.05 -5.23 -7.77
C SER A 223 -1.67 -5.33 -7.11
N HIS A 224 -1.34 -4.45 -6.13
CA HIS A 224 -0.01 -4.33 -5.51
C HIS A 224 -0.06 -4.39 -3.98
N CYS A 225 -0.21 -3.27 -3.29
CA CYS A 225 -0.06 -3.22 -1.83
C CYS A 225 -1.12 -4.04 -1.10
N VAL A 226 -2.38 -4.03 -1.54
CA VAL A 226 -3.44 -4.87 -0.96
C VAL A 226 -3.15 -6.34 -1.20
N ARG A 227 -2.77 -6.71 -2.44
CA ARG A 227 -2.39 -8.07 -2.81
C ARG A 227 -1.21 -8.55 -1.96
N ALA A 228 -0.09 -7.82 -1.98
CA ALA A 228 1.13 -8.20 -1.26
C ALA A 228 0.89 -8.36 0.25
N SER A 229 0.13 -7.42 0.84
CA SER A 229 -0.23 -7.49 2.26
C SER A 229 -1.07 -8.71 2.57
N THR A 230 -2.11 -8.99 1.78
CA THR A 230 -2.99 -10.14 1.99
C THR A 230 -2.25 -11.46 1.83
N GLU A 231 -1.39 -11.59 0.80
CA GLU A 231 -0.57 -12.79 0.59
C GLU A 231 0.37 -13.05 1.78
N HIS A 232 1.09 -12.04 2.26
CA HIS A 232 1.95 -12.18 3.44
C HIS A 232 1.17 -12.45 4.75
N LEU A 233 -0.06 -11.92 4.88
CA LEU A 233 -0.94 -12.28 5.98
C LEU A 233 -1.31 -13.78 5.95
N LEU A 234 -1.62 -14.32 4.77
CA LEU A 234 -1.92 -15.76 4.61
C LEU A 234 -0.71 -16.65 4.88
N GLU A 235 0.50 -16.19 4.58
CA GLU A 235 1.75 -16.88 4.94
C GLU A 235 1.99 -16.87 6.45
N GLY A 236 1.74 -15.73 7.10
CA GLY A 236 2.02 -15.53 8.53
C GLY A 236 0.93 -16.05 9.47
N LEU A 237 -0.29 -16.31 8.99
CA LEU A 237 -1.42 -16.75 9.80
C LEU A 237 -1.69 -18.25 9.65
N PRO A 238 -2.10 -18.97 10.73
CA PRO A 238 -2.54 -20.34 10.63
C PRO A 238 -3.70 -20.52 9.63
N ALA A 239 -3.74 -21.62 8.89
CA ALA A 239 -4.76 -21.90 7.89
C ALA A 239 -6.20 -21.79 8.45
N THR A 240 -6.40 -22.13 9.73
CA THR A 240 -7.69 -22.01 10.46
C THR A 240 -8.18 -20.56 10.63
N ARG A 241 -7.32 -19.57 10.37
CA ARG A 241 -7.65 -18.14 10.46
C ARG A 241 -7.99 -17.50 9.10
N ARG A 242 -7.72 -18.18 7.98
CA ARG A 242 -7.93 -17.62 6.63
C ARG A 242 -9.37 -17.20 6.37
N GLY A 243 -10.35 -17.99 6.82
CA GLY A 243 -11.79 -17.67 6.70
C GLY A 243 -12.26 -16.44 7.51
N ARG A 244 -11.38 -15.83 8.31
CA ARG A 244 -11.65 -14.56 9.02
C ARG A 244 -11.22 -13.34 8.23
N LEU A 245 -10.45 -13.53 7.16
CA LEU A 245 -10.03 -12.45 6.27
C LEU A 245 -11.12 -12.21 5.22
N GLU A 246 -11.49 -10.97 5.05
CA GLU A 246 -12.52 -10.52 4.10
C GLU A 246 -12.01 -9.32 3.32
N LEU A 247 -11.96 -9.44 2.00
CA LEU A 247 -11.58 -8.36 1.09
C LEU A 247 -12.82 -7.57 0.67
N LEU A 248 -12.78 -6.25 0.85
CA LEU A 248 -13.82 -5.34 0.37
C LEU A 248 -13.53 -4.99 -1.09
N VAL A 249 -14.07 -5.79 -2.01
CA VAL A 249 -13.72 -5.76 -3.44
C VAL A 249 -14.17 -4.49 -4.17
N ASP A 250 -15.10 -3.74 -3.59
CA ASP A 250 -15.55 -2.45 -4.08
C ASP A 250 -14.87 -1.26 -3.36
N CYS A 251 -13.85 -1.55 -2.54
CA CYS A 251 -13.00 -0.57 -1.85
C CYS A 251 -11.53 -0.79 -2.17
N MET A 252 -11.23 -1.23 -3.40
CA MET A 252 -9.89 -1.38 -3.96
C MET A 252 -9.93 -1.44 -5.47
N SER A 253 -9.04 -0.74 -6.14
CA SER A 253 -8.89 -0.73 -7.60
C SER A 253 -7.47 -1.11 -8.02
N PRO A 254 -7.26 -1.64 -9.25
CA PRO A 254 -5.91 -1.94 -9.76
C PRO A 254 -5.20 -0.68 -10.24
N VAL A 255 -3.88 -0.66 -10.17
CA VAL A 255 -3.09 0.29 -10.97
C VAL A 255 -3.42 0.06 -12.45
N ALA A 256 -3.55 1.14 -13.24
CA ALA A 256 -3.87 1.04 -14.66
C ALA A 256 -2.89 0.11 -15.39
N GLY A 257 -3.43 -0.85 -16.15
CA GLY A 257 -2.67 -1.89 -16.85
C GLY A 257 -2.34 -3.14 -16.00
N PHE A 258 -2.84 -3.22 -14.75
CA PHE A 258 -2.68 -4.36 -13.85
C PHE A 258 -4.02 -4.97 -13.41
N GLU A 259 -5.05 -4.82 -14.24
CA GLU A 259 -6.38 -5.35 -13.99
C GLU A 259 -6.37 -6.88 -13.87
N ALA A 260 -5.63 -7.54 -14.77
CA ALA A 260 -5.50 -9.00 -14.78
C ALA A 260 -4.82 -9.54 -13.52
N GLU A 261 -3.85 -8.82 -12.97
CA GLU A 261 -3.17 -9.17 -11.72
C GLU A 261 -4.12 -9.10 -10.52
N GLN A 262 -5.00 -8.09 -10.46
CA GLN A 262 -6.02 -7.99 -9.42
C GLN A 262 -7.05 -9.11 -9.55
N ASP A 263 -7.53 -9.41 -10.76
CA ASP A 263 -8.48 -10.48 -11.00
C ASP A 263 -7.91 -11.84 -10.59
N ALA A 264 -6.66 -12.12 -10.97
CA ALA A 264 -5.94 -13.32 -10.56
C ALA A 264 -5.76 -13.40 -9.03
N PHE A 265 -5.42 -12.29 -8.39
CA PHE A 265 -5.32 -12.18 -6.94
C PHE A 265 -6.65 -12.51 -6.25
N LEU A 266 -7.75 -11.88 -6.66
CA LEU A 266 -9.07 -12.12 -6.06
C LEU A 266 -9.52 -13.57 -6.26
N ALA A 267 -9.27 -14.15 -7.43
CA ALA A 267 -9.56 -15.57 -7.70
C ALA A 267 -8.73 -16.49 -6.79
N ALA A 268 -7.44 -16.21 -6.61
CA ALA A 268 -6.56 -16.98 -5.73
C ALA A 268 -6.99 -16.88 -4.26
N MET A 269 -7.37 -15.69 -3.79
CA MET A 269 -7.84 -15.47 -2.43
C MET A 269 -9.12 -16.25 -2.13
N ARG A 270 -10.08 -16.23 -3.07
CA ARG A 270 -11.30 -17.06 -2.96
C ARG A 270 -10.96 -18.54 -2.87
N GLY A 271 -10.02 -19.02 -3.68
CA GLY A 271 -9.55 -20.42 -3.65
C GLY A 271 -8.87 -20.82 -2.33
N GLN A 272 -8.34 -19.85 -1.58
CA GLN A 272 -7.73 -20.07 -0.27
C GLN A 272 -8.70 -19.88 0.92
N GLY A 273 -9.99 -19.62 0.65
CA GLY A 273 -11.00 -19.47 1.69
C GLY A 273 -11.13 -18.05 2.26
N VAL A 274 -10.49 -17.06 1.64
CA VAL A 274 -10.71 -15.63 1.96
C VAL A 274 -12.07 -15.21 1.38
N ARG A 275 -12.86 -14.51 2.16
CA ARG A 275 -14.18 -14.01 1.72
C ARG A 275 -14.03 -12.73 0.93
N LEU A 276 -14.82 -12.61 -0.14
CA LEU A 276 -14.90 -11.41 -0.97
C LEU A 276 -16.29 -10.79 -0.76
N LEU A 277 -16.34 -9.56 -0.32
CA LEU A 277 -17.57 -8.83 0.02
C LEU A 277 -17.52 -7.40 -0.55
N THR A 278 -18.68 -6.81 -0.74
CA THR A 278 -18.82 -5.37 -0.88
C THR A 278 -18.85 -4.68 0.49
N ALA A 279 -18.55 -3.37 0.53
CA ALA A 279 -18.69 -2.57 1.75
C ALA A 279 -20.12 -2.64 2.32
N ALA A 280 -21.14 -2.67 1.44
CA ALA A 280 -22.54 -2.77 1.83
C ALA A 280 -22.87 -4.11 2.52
N GLU A 281 -22.37 -5.23 1.99
CA GLU A 281 -22.53 -6.56 2.60
C GLU A 281 -21.79 -6.66 3.94
N ALA A 282 -20.57 -6.11 4.01
CA ALA A 282 -19.81 -6.06 5.25
C ALA A 282 -20.54 -5.28 6.35
N LEU A 283 -21.14 -4.13 5.99
CA LEU A 283 -21.87 -3.27 6.91
C LEU A 283 -23.10 -3.97 7.55
N GLN A 284 -23.81 -4.81 6.78
CA GLN A 284 -24.98 -5.56 7.31
C GLN A 284 -24.64 -6.47 8.49
N THR A 285 -23.39 -6.82 8.66
CA THR A 285 -22.90 -7.71 9.71
C THR A 285 -22.04 -7.02 10.76
N LEU A 286 -21.83 -5.70 10.63
CA LEU A 286 -21.11 -4.86 11.60
C LEU A 286 -22.06 -4.21 12.63
N VAL A 287 -23.34 -4.11 12.29
CA VAL A 287 -24.38 -3.42 13.09
C VAL A 287 -25.16 -4.41 13.93
#